data_a11bac1dc3dbd4df0238c40a0ee6af9f
#
_entry.id   a11bac1dc3dbd4df0238c40a0ee6af9f
#
_cell.length_a   1.000
_cell.length_b   1.000
_cell.length_c   1.000
_cell.angle_alpha   90.00
_cell.angle_beta   90.00
_cell.angle_gamma   90.00
#
_symmetry.space_group_name_H-M   'P 1'
#
loop_
_entity.id
_entity.type
_entity.pdbx_description
1 polymer ?
#
loop_
_entity_poly.entity_id
_entity_poly.type
_entity_poly.pdbx_seq_one_letter_code
_entity_poly.pdbx_strand_id
1 'polypeptide(L)'
;MTENLRILLEEFGDQKVKFTEEYFEKYGTDWYKEIKPDPLAIFFPECESDLEKVILFANKRNQPIVISGGRTGLCGGATAANKELIVSLEKMNKIQWSHEKKQVVCQAGAITDVVKDFVDGHDRLLP
;
A
#
# COMPACT_ATOMS: atom_id res chain seq x y z
N MET A 1 -10.45 2.28 21.10
CA MET A 1 -9.37 1.67 20.30
C MET A 1 -9.55 0.15 20.35
N THR A 2 -9.63 -0.51 19.20
CA THR A 2 -9.80 -1.98 19.14
C THR A 2 -8.52 -2.70 19.57
N GLU A 3 -8.65 -3.96 20.02
CA GLU A 3 -7.49 -4.78 20.42
C GLU A 3 -6.48 -4.93 19.26
N ASN A 4 -6.97 -5.21 18.04
CA ASN A 4 -6.12 -5.35 16.87
C ASN A 4 -5.32 -4.07 16.57
N LEU A 5 -5.94 -2.89 16.70
CA LEU A 5 -5.23 -1.62 16.48
C LEU A 5 -4.15 -1.39 17.55
N ARG A 6 -4.43 -1.69 18.81
CA ARG A 6 -3.46 -1.56 19.90
C ARG A 6 -2.22 -2.43 19.64
N ILE A 7 -2.43 -3.70 19.31
CA ILE A 7 -1.33 -4.63 19.04
C ILE A 7 -0.56 -4.25 17.78
N LEU A 8 -1.27 -3.80 16.73
CA LEU A 8 -0.63 -3.30 15.50
C LEU A 8 0.33 -2.14 15.81
N LEU A 9 -0.09 -1.19 16.65
CA LEU A 9 0.74 -0.07 17.09
C LEU A 9 1.93 -0.51 17.96
N GLU A 10 1.72 -1.46 18.85
CA GLU A 10 2.79 -2.02 19.69
C GLU A 10 3.85 -2.76 18.85
N GLU A 11 3.43 -3.48 17.80
CA GLU A 11 4.33 -4.29 16.98
C GLU A 11 5.07 -3.46 15.92
N PHE A 12 4.40 -2.48 15.29
CA PHE A 12 4.93 -1.76 14.12
C PHE A 12 5.21 -0.27 14.36
N GLY A 13 4.68 0.30 15.43
CA GLY A 13 4.85 1.72 15.77
C GLY A 13 3.95 2.67 14.98
N ASP A 14 3.82 3.88 15.50
CA ASP A 14 2.99 4.95 14.94
C ASP A 14 3.56 5.57 13.65
N GLN A 15 4.82 5.35 13.37
CA GLN A 15 5.43 5.81 12.12
C GLN A 15 4.91 5.04 10.90
N LYS A 16 4.69 3.73 11.05
CA LYS A 16 4.19 2.85 9.99
C LYS A 16 2.67 2.67 10.01
N VAL A 17 2.01 2.94 11.14
CA VAL A 17 0.56 2.79 11.33
C VAL A 17 -0.09 4.14 11.50
N LYS A 18 -1.07 4.46 10.66
CA LYS A 18 -1.87 5.69 10.73
C LYS A 18 -3.35 5.35 10.89
N PHE A 19 -4.06 6.07 11.79
CA PHE A 19 -5.46 5.80 12.13
C PHE A 19 -6.27 7.06 12.42
N THR A 20 -5.88 8.19 11.81
CA THR A 20 -6.63 9.45 11.92
C THR A 20 -7.58 9.63 10.73
N GLU A 21 -8.63 10.43 10.90
CA GLU A 21 -9.62 10.72 9.86
C GLU A 21 -8.96 11.25 8.59
N GLU A 22 -7.97 12.13 8.70
CA GLU A 22 -7.21 12.65 7.56
C GLU A 22 -6.60 11.54 6.70
N TYR A 23 -6.02 10.52 7.34
CA TYR A 23 -5.48 9.36 6.64
C TYR A 23 -6.58 8.49 6.05
N PHE A 24 -7.71 8.36 6.74
CA PHE A 24 -8.85 7.57 6.24
C PHE A 24 -9.44 8.20 4.99
N GLU A 25 -9.63 9.52 4.96
CA GLU A 25 -10.09 10.24 3.78
C GLU A 25 -9.13 10.12 2.60
N LYS A 26 -7.82 10.19 2.87
CA LYS A 26 -6.79 10.14 1.82
C LYS A 26 -6.56 8.74 1.27
N TYR A 27 -6.58 7.70 2.10
CA TYR A 27 -6.15 6.34 1.75
C TYR A 27 -7.27 5.31 1.78
N GLY A 28 -8.42 5.63 2.32
CA GLY A 28 -9.50 4.68 2.60
C GLY A 28 -10.35 4.29 1.40
N THR A 29 -10.22 5.00 0.27
CA THR A 29 -10.99 4.76 -0.96
C THR A 29 -10.09 4.74 -2.19
N ASP A 30 -10.61 4.16 -3.27
CA ASP A 30 -10.06 4.33 -4.62
C ASP A 30 -10.60 5.62 -5.28
N TRP A 31 -10.50 5.73 -6.61
CA TRP A 31 -11.01 6.89 -7.35
C TRP A 31 -12.53 7.05 -7.25
N TYR A 32 -13.27 5.96 -7.08
CA TYR A 32 -14.72 5.96 -6.88
C TYR A 32 -15.06 6.21 -5.42
N LYS A 33 -15.28 7.48 -5.05
CA LYS A 33 -15.43 7.96 -3.66
C LYS A 33 -16.85 7.89 -3.10
N GLU A 34 -17.73 7.07 -3.67
CA GLU A 34 -19.13 6.95 -3.22
C GLU A 34 -19.27 6.19 -1.88
N ILE A 35 -18.27 5.38 -1.52
CA ILE A 35 -18.28 4.61 -0.29
C ILE A 35 -17.47 5.37 0.76
N LYS A 36 -18.11 5.71 1.88
CA LYS A 36 -17.42 6.32 3.01
C LYS A 36 -16.38 5.35 3.59
N PRO A 37 -15.10 5.74 3.68
CA PRO A 37 -14.08 4.87 4.24
C PRO A 37 -14.27 4.69 5.75
N ASP A 38 -14.05 3.46 6.21
CA ASP A 38 -14.04 3.09 7.62
C ASP A 38 -12.98 2.00 7.89
N PRO A 39 -11.70 2.25 7.58
CA PRO A 39 -10.64 1.28 7.84
C PRO A 39 -10.33 1.18 9.33
N LEU A 40 -9.70 0.06 9.73
CA LEU A 40 -9.08 -0.07 11.05
C LEU A 40 -7.89 0.89 11.21
N ALA A 41 -7.01 0.88 10.23
CA ALA A 41 -5.81 1.70 10.14
C ALA A 41 -5.24 1.60 8.72
N ILE A 42 -4.25 2.45 8.42
CA ILE A 42 -3.41 2.35 7.23
C ILE A 42 -1.99 1.95 7.68
N PHE A 43 -1.48 0.87 7.11
CA PHE A 43 -0.12 0.41 7.32
C PHE A 43 0.75 0.72 6.10
N PHE A 44 1.94 1.26 6.33
CA PHE A 44 2.90 1.65 5.30
C PHE A 44 4.16 0.79 5.38
N PRO A 45 4.22 -0.37 4.71
CA PRO A 45 5.44 -1.17 4.62
C PRO A 45 6.52 -0.42 3.82
N GLU A 46 7.77 -0.58 4.24
CA GLU A 46 8.94 -0.01 3.56
C GLU A 46 9.80 -1.08 2.89
N CYS A 47 9.57 -2.35 3.24
CA CYS A 47 10.28 -3.51 2.69
C CYS A 47 9.42 -4.77 2.73
N GLU A 48 9.90 -5.83 2.06
CA GLU A 48 9.23 -7.13 2.02
C GLU A 48 9.03 -7.75 3.40
N SER A 49 10.00 -7.57 4.31
CA SER A 49 9.87 -8.06 5.70
C SER A 49 8.71 -7.39 6.47
N ASP A 50 8.42 -6.11 6.19
CA ASP A 50 7.25 -5.45 6.78
C ASP A 50 5.94 -6.05 6.25
N LEU A 51 5.89 -6.36 4.94
CA LEU A 51 4.74 -7.02 4.33
C LEU A 51 4.51 -8.41 4.92
N GLU A 52 5.57 -9.21 5.03
CA GLU A 52 5.46 -10.54 5.63
C GLU A 52 4.89 -10.46 7.04
N LYS A 53 5.43 -9.59 7.88
CA LYS A 53 4.99 -9.42 9.27
C LYS A 53 3.52 -8.99 9.36
N VAL A 54 3.09 -8.00 8.56
CA VAL A 54 1.70 -7.53 8.62
C VAL A 54 0.71 -8.56 8.10
N ILE A 55 1.11 -9.38 7.11
CA ILE A 55 0.28 -10.50 6.65
C ILE A 55 0.16 -11.59 7.72
N LEU A 56 1.25 -11.93 8.40
CA LEU A 56 1.22 -12.89 9.52
C LEU A 56 0.38 -12.36 10.68
N PHE A 57 0.50 -11.09 11.01
CA PHE A 57 -0.36 -10.42 11.98
C PHE A 57 -1.84 -10.55 11.60
N ALA A 58 -2.18 -10.20 10.36
CA ALA A 58 -3.55 -10.24 9.85
C ALA A 58 -4.14 -11.66 9.88
N ASN A 59 -3.38 -12.65 9.42
CA ASN A 59 -3.79 -14.06 9.47
C ASN A 59 -4.04 -14.56 10.90
N LYS A 60 -3.11 -14.29 11.82
CA LYS A 60 -3.22 -14.71 13.24
C LYS A 60 -4.45 -14.12 13.93
N ARG A 61 -4.92 -12.96 13.46
CA ARG A 61 -6.00 -12.20 14.10
C ARG A 61 -7.29 -12.19 13.31
N ASN A 62 -7.36 -12.92 12.20
CA ASN A 62 -8.49 -12.87 11.27
C ASN A 62 -8.84 -11.42 10.88
N GLN A 63 -7.81 -10.56 10.70
CA GLN A 63 -7.97 -9.17 10.31
C GLN A 63 -8.01 -9.07 8.79
N PRO A 64 -9.15 -8.65 8.19
CA PRO A 64 -9.22 -8.43 6.76
C PRO A 64 -8.24 -7.33 6.32
N ILE A 65 -7.63 -7.49 5.15
CA ILE A 65 -6.71 -6.52 4.54
C ILE A 65 -7.23 -6.03 3.19
N VAL A 66 -6.96 -4.77 2.91
CA VAL A 66 -7.11 -4.15 1.59
C VAL A 66 -5.73 -3.68 1.13
N ILE A 67 -5.24 -4.20 0.00
CA ILE A 67 -3.98 -3.74 -0.60
C ILE A 67 -4.25 -2.49 -1.43
N SER A 68 -3.46 -1.45 -1.20
CA SER A 68 -3.62 -0.15 -1.85
C SER A 68 -2.33 0.27 -2.56
N GLY A 69 -2.42 0.49 -3.87
CA GLY A 69 -1.37 1.10 -4.70
C GLY A 69 -1.69 2.57 -4.99
N GLY A 70 -1.79 2.94 -6.26
CA GLY A 70 -2.10 4.30 -6.73
C GLY A 70 -3.55 4.77 -6.51
N ARG A 71 -4.44 3.89 -6.10
CA ARG A 71 -5.88 4.18 -5.86
C ARG A 71 -6.62 4.78 -7.06
N THR A 72 -6.19 4.44 -8.27
CA THR A 72 -6.79 4.91 -9.53
C THR A 72 -7.94 4.02 -10.02
N GLY A 73 -8.24 2.93 -9.33
CA GLY A 73 -9.31 2.00 -9.66
C GLY A 73 -10.70 2.61 -9.47
N LEU A 74 -11.69 2.04 -10.16
CA LEU A 74 -13.08 2.48 -10.14
C LEU A 74 -14.05 1.43 -9.57
N CYS A 75 -13.53 0.29 -9.14
CA CYS A 75 -14.35 -0.87 -8.73
C CYS A 75 -14.32 -1.15 -7.22
N GLY A 76 -13.83 -0.23 -6.43
CA GLY A 76 -13.78 -0.38 -4.97
C GLY A 76 -12.66 -1.28 -4.44
N GLY A 77 -11.73 -1.74 -5.30
CA GLY A 77 -10.68 -2.70 -4.89
C GLY A 77 -9.68 -2.17 -3.85
N ALA A 78 -9.55 -0.86 -3.71
CA ALA A 78 -8.72 -0.23 -2.68
C ALA A 78 -9.56 0.49 -1.60
N THR A 79 -10.86 0.21 -1.52
CA THR A 79 -11.77 0.81 -0.54
C THR A 79 -11.91 -0.10 0.67
N ALA A 80 -11.75 0.47 1.86
CA ALA A 80 -11.95 -0.20 3.14
C ALA A 80 -13.12 0.45 3.87
N ALA A 81 -14.22 -0.28 4.04
CA ALA A 81 -15.47 0.23 4.60
C ALA A 81 -15.96 -0.55 5.85
N ASN A 82 -15.27 -1.63 6.24
CA ASN A 82 -15.69 -2.53 7.32
C ASN A 82 -14.51 -2.88 8.24
N LYS A 83 -13.72 -1.89 8.64
CA LYS A 83 -12.57 -2.05 9.55
C LYS A 83 -11.45 -2.94 8.98
N GLU A 84 -11.34 -3.05 7.66
CA GLU A 84 -10.17 -3.68 7.05
C GLU A 84 -8.90 -2.88 7.37
N LEU A 85 -7.77 -3.57 7.46
CA LEU A 85 -6.46 -2.94 7.52
C LEU A 85 -6.00 -2.62 6.10
N ILE A 86 -5.81 -1.33 5.79
CA ILE A 86 -5.22 -0.94 4.51
C ILE A 86 -3.72 -1.11 4.57
N VAL A 87 -3.15 -1.84 3.60
CA VAL A 87 -1.71 -1.93 3.39
C VAL A 87 -1.36 -1.10 2.17
N SER A 88 -0.84 0.11 2.40
CA SER A 88 -0.47 1.04 1.33
C SER A 88 0.96 0.82 0.88
N LEU A 89 1.15 0.46 -0.40
CA LEU A 89 2.46 0.18 -0.98
C LEU A 89 3.22 1.45 -1.40
N GLU A 90 2.72 2.63 -1.10
CA GLU A 90 3.27 3.93 -1.51
C GLU A 90 4.77 4.09 -1.20
N LYS A 91 5.23 3.55 -0.06
CA LYS A 91 6.64 3.59 0.33
C LYS A 91 7.52 2.52 -0.31
N MET A 92 6.93 1.53 -0.96
CA MET A 92 7.65 0.49 -1.70
C MET A 92 7.69 0.85 -3.19
N ASN A 93 8.45 1.88 -3.54
CA ASN A 93 8.42 2.51 -4.86
C ASN A 93 9.78 2.54 -5.58
N LYS A 94 10.73 1.70 -5.17
CA LYS A 94 12.06 1.63 -5.79
C LYS A 94 11.96 1.12 -7.22
N ILE A 95 12.76 1.73 -8.10
CA ILE A 95 12.90 1.38 -9.51
C ILE A 95 14.38 1.16 -9.79
N GLN A 96 14.71 0.05 -10.44
CA GLN A 96 16.08 -0.35 -10.73
C GLN A 96 16.20 -0.90 -12.15
N TRP A 97 17.34 -0.64 -12.82
CA TRP A 97 17.69 -1.26 -14.08
C TRP A 97 18.53 -2.50 -13.85
N SER A 98 18.11 -3.64 -14.41
CA SER A 98 18.89 -4.88 -14.43
C SER A 98 19.66 -4.95 -15.74
N HIS A 99 20.97 -4.65 -15.69
CA HIS A 99 21.85 -4.70 -16.86
C HIS A 99 21.95 -6.10 -17.45
N GLU A 100 22.00 -7.13 -16.61
CA GLU A 100 22.10 -8.53 -17.01
C GLU A 100 20.87 -8.97 -17.81
N LYS A 101 19.67 -8.68 -17.31
CA LYS A 101 18.40 -9.10 -17.91
C LYS A 101 17.82 -8.08 -18.89
N LYS A 102 18.42 -6.87 -18.99
CA LYS A 102 17.91 -5.74 -19.76
C LYS A 102 16.43 -5.42 -19.42
N GLN A 103 16.13 -5.41 -18.13
CA GLN A 103 14.78 -5.23 -17.60
C GLN A 103 14.77 -4.14 -16.54
N VAL A 104 13.66 -3.44 -16.43
CA VAL A 104 13.37 -2.63 -15.25
C VAL A 104 12.72 -3.50 -14.18
N VAL A 105 13.19 -3.38 -12.95
CA VAL A 105 12.63 -4.02 -11.77
C VAL A 105 12.08 -2.91 -10.88
N CYS A 106 10.82 -2.97 -10.57
CA CYS A 106 10.18 -1.99 -9.70
C CYS A 106 9.37 -2.66 -8.59
N GLN A 107 9.35 -1.99 -7.43
CA GLN A 107 8.47 -2.40 -6.35
C GLN A 107 7.02 -2.06 -6.68
N ALA A 108 6.07 -2.76 -6.05
CA ALA A 108 4.65 -2.70 -6.39
C ALA A 108 3.96 -1.34 -6.12
N GLY A 109 4.58 -0.45 -5.36
CA GLY A 109 4.11 0.92 -5.14
C GLY A 109 4.70 1.95 -6.11
N ALA A 110 5.54 1.54 -7.07
CA ALA A 110 6.09 2.44 -8.07
C ALA A 110 4.99 2.98 -8.99
N ILE A 111 4.99 4.28 -9.23
CA ILE A 111 4.02 4.94 -10.10
C ILE A 111 4.43 4.73 -11.56
N THR A 112 3.49 4.32 -12.40
CA THR A 112 3.73 3.96 -13.80
C THR A 112 4.41 5.07 -14.61
N ASP A 113 4.00 6.33 -14.43
CA ASP A 113 4.63 7.46 -15.13
C ASP A 113 6.11 7.63 -14.73
N VAL A 114 6.43 7.43 -13.44
CA VAL A 114 7.82 7.48 -12.96
C VAL A 114 8.65 6.33 -13.54
N VAL A 115 8.05 5.14 -13.64
CA VAL A 115 8.70 3.98 -14.29
C VAL A 115 8.94 4.27 -15.77
N LYS A 116 7.98 4.89 -16.46
CA LYS A 116 8.10 5.28 -17.85
C LYS A 116 9.25 6.26 -18.06
N ASP A 117 9.29 7.36 -17.31
CA ASP A 117 10.36 8.36 -17.38
C ASP A 117 11.75 7.73 -17.11
N PHE A 118 11.80 6.79 -16.15
CA PHE A 118 13.03 6.06 -15.86
C PHE A 118 13.49 5.19 -17.04
N VAL A 119 12.57 4.51 -17.71
CA VAL A 119 12.84 3.64 -18.87
C VAL A 119 13.25 4.48 -20.08
N ASP A 120 12.58 5.61 -20.33
CA ASP A 120 12.91 6.55 -21.41
C ASP A 120 14.34 7.10 -21.24
N GLY A 121 14.77 7.36 -20.00
CA GLY A 121 16.15 7.76 -19.68
C GLY A 121 17.21 6.70 -20.00
N HIS A 122 16.80 5.47 -20.30
CA HIS A 122 17.66 4.36 -20.73
C HIS A 122 17.54 4.04 -22.23
N ASP A 123 17.01 4.97 -23.03
CA ASP A 123 16.73 4.78 -24.48
C ASP A 123 15.84 3.55 -24.75
N ARG A 124 14.83 3.35 -23.92
CA ARG A 124 13.87 2.24 -24.02
C ARG A 124 12.45 2.81 -23.92
N LEU A 125 11.49 2.04 -24.38
CA LEU A 125 10.07 2.34 -24.24
C LEU A 125 9.41 1.32 -23.31
N LEU A 126 8.55 1.83 -22.43
CA LEU A 126 7.59 1.00 -21.71
C LEU A 126 6.36 0.86 -22.62
N PRO A 127 5.98 -0.38 -23.04
CA PRO A 127 4.86 -0.58 -23.95
C PRO A 127 3.51 -0.26 -23.29
#